data_9e288ee567fffddf3cf7005dffd7d483
#
_entry.id   9e288ee567fffddf3cf7005dffd7d483
#
_cell.length_a   1.000
_cell.length_b   1.000
_cell.length_c   1.000
_cell.angle_alpha   90.00
_cell.angle_beta   90.00
_cell.angle_gamma   90.00
#
_symmetry.space_group_name_H-M   'P 1'
#
loop_
_entity.id
_entity.type
_entity.pdbx_description
1 polymer ?
#
loop_
_entity_poly.entity_id
_entity_poly.type
_entity_poly.pdbx_seq_one_letter_code
_entity_poly.pdbx_strand_id
1 'polypeptide(L)'
;MSVQLALTLGAIALLLPFVKRRLELSFAKHPSLTGHSRMAKRVVSFLPGYEFKEDQFFSCDGAPESVAANRRSAFYQLANLLQTRHAQSIEMTAEAREIISDLQFTGAYRVPFQFSPLVRQHLKVGAFIQSADGVFVTDQDGQRFYDLTGSYGVNVFGADFYKECMKLGSEKVEAVGATLGAYHPCVAFNVKRLKEISGLDQVSFHMSGTEAVMQAVRLARYHTGRKNLVRFCGAYHGWWEDVQPGPGNPMPPRETYTLRDMHENSLKVLRTRSDIACVLINPLQALHLNQGAPGDSSLVDSSRRATYDREAYTAWLKKLREVCTERNIVLIFDEVFLGFRLAKGGAQAYFGVQADLVTYGKTLGGGYPVGVVCGRADLMKRFRSERPADICFARGTFNAHPHVMGAMSVFLEKIETPEIASIYDNLETTWNQRRERFNQVMTEKGLPLRAANMSSVWSLYYTDTSRYNWMLQYYLRSEGLALSWVGTGRLIFSLNYSDADFEEVLRRFVSACESMKSAQWFWAPPELSNKLIRRSILKEMFQKREAIKV
;
A
#
# COMPACT_ATOMS: atom_id res chain seq x y z
N MET A 1 -2.89 56.65 22.85
CA MET A 1 -3.35 55.31 22.38
C MET A 1 -4.32 54.79 23.42
N SER A 2 -5.57 54.48 23.07
CA SER A 2 -6.55 54.03 24.07
C SER A 2 -6.14 52.68 24.66
N VAL A 3 -6.43 52.45 25.96
CA VAL A 3 -6.14 51.17 26.64
C VAL A 3 -6.72 49.99 25.86
N GLN A 4 -7.85 50.17 25.22
CA GLN A 4 -8.48 49.19 24.35
C GLN A 4 -7.60 48.81 23.13
N LEU A 5 -6.97 49.79 22.48
CA LEU A 5 -6.08 49.57 21.34
C LEU A 5 -4.81 48.81 21.77
N ALA A 6 -4.25 49.13 22.92
CA ALA A 6 -3.09 48.46 23.48
C ALA A 6 -3.41 47.00 23.86
N LEU A 7 -4.58 46.73 24.46
CA LEU A 7 -5.05 45.36 24.76
C LEU A 7 -5.29 44.54 23.48
N THR A 8 -5.88 45.16 22.47
CA THR A 8 -6.14 44.47 21.16
C THR A 8 -4.83 44.14 20.45
N LEU A 9 -3.87 45.04 20.39
CA LEU A 9 -2.54 44.80 19.80
C LEU A 9 -1.78 43.75 20.61
N GLY A 10 -1.86 43.74 21.93
CA GLY A 10 -1.28 42.73 22.79
C GLY A 10 -1.90 41.33 22.54
N ALA A 11 -3.23 41.24 22.43
CA ALA A 11 -3.91 39.99 22.10
C ALA A 11 -3.55 39.47 20.69
N ILE A 12 -3.46 40.35 19.69
CA ILE A 12 -3.01 39.99 18.33
C ILE A 12 -1.56 39.48 18.37
N ALA A 13 -0.67 40.17 19.07
CA ALA A 13 0.73 39.75 19.18
C ALA A 13 0.88 38.37 19.85
N LEU A 14 0.05 38.06 20.86
CA LEU A 14 0.03 36.74 21.49
C LEU A 14 -0.56 35.65 20.60
N LEU A 15 -1.50 35.97 19.70
CA LEU A 15 -2.13 35.02 18.79
C LEU A 15 -1.29 34.78 17.53
N LEU A 16 -0.50 35.73 17.07
CA LEU A 16 0.32 35.66 15.87
C LEU A 16 1.19 34.38 15.77
N PRO A 17 1.91 33.96 16.82
CA PRO A 17 2.71 32.73 16.77
C PRO A 17 1.86 31.47 16.55
N PHE A 18 0.67 31.40 17.16
CA PHE A 18 -0.26 30.27 17.01
C PHE A 18 -0.83 30.22 15.58
N VAL A 19 -1.24 31.37 15.04
CA VAL A 19 -1.72 31.48 13.66
C VAL A 19 -0.62 31.09 12.67
N LYS A 20 0.59 31.64 12.85
CA LYS A 20 1.75 31.29 12.02
C LYS A 20 2.02 29.77 12.04
N ARG A 21 2.08 29.17 13.22
CA ARG A 21 2.27 27.72 13.38
C ARG A 21 1.19 26.92 12.68
N ARG A 22 -0.08 27.34 12.78
CA ARG A 22 -1.20 26.65 12.13
C ARG A 22 -1.13 26.75 10.60
N LEU A 23 -0.75 27.91 10.07
CA LEU A 23 -0.54 28.12 8.63
C LEU A 23 0.63 27.28 8.10
N GLU A 24 1.75 27.25 8.79
CA GLU A 24 2.90 26.42 8.41
C GLU A 24 2.51 24.95 8.31
N LEU A 25 1.76 24.42 9.28
CA LEU A 25 1.25 23.05 9.24
C LEU A 25 0.26 22.85 8.09
N SER A 26 -0.59 23.84 7.80
CA SER A 26 -1.55 23.75 6.69
C SER A 26 -0.85 23.69 5.34
N PHE A 27 0.18 24.51 5.13
CA PHE A 27 0.98 24.52 3.89
C PHE A 27 1.86 23.29 3.70
N ALA A 28 2.16 22.57 4.78
CA ALA A 28 2.90 21.32 4.72
C ALA A 28 2.02 20.09 4.44
N LYS A 29 0.68 20.25 4.43
CA LYS A 29 -0.25 19.16 4.10
C LYS A 29 -0.43 19.03 2.60
N HIS A 30 -0.79 17.83 2.16
CA HIS A 30 -1.23 17.63 0.77
C HIS A 30 -2.54 18.40 0.53
N PRO A 31 -2.69 19.10 -0.61
CA PRO A 31 -3.87 19.93 -0.89
C PRO A 31 -5.18 19.14 -1.08
N SER A 32 -5.10 17.83 -1.35
CA SER A 32 -6.29 16.98 -1.45
C SER A 32 -6.91 16.68 -0.07
N LEU A 33 -8.15 16.20 -0.07
CA LEU A 33 -8.85 15.78 1.16
C LEU A 33 -8.06 14.72 1.97
N THR A 34 -7.27 13.89 1.32
CA THR A 34 -6.43 12.88 1.99
C THR A 34 -5.37 13.49 2.90
N GLY A 35 -4.90 14.73 2.63
CA GLY A 35 -4.04 15.50 3.53
C GLY A 35 -4.78 16.10 4.73
N HIS A 36 -6.12 16.12 4.70
CA HIS A 36 -6.98 16.76 5.69
C HIS A 36 -7.96 15.75 6.31
N SER A 37 -7.45 14.75 7.00
CA SER A 37 -8.19 13.57 7.49
C SER A 37 -9.49 13.89 8.24
N ARG A 38 -9.52 14.92 9.11
CA ARG A 38 -10.74 15.33 9.82
C ARG A 38 -11.81 15.89 8.87
N MET A 39 -11.39 16.68 7.88
CA MET A 39 -12.29 17.22 6.86
C MET A 39 -12.78 16.11 5.94
N ALA A 40 -11.89 15.22 5.50
CA ALA A 40 -12.24 14.06 4.67
C ALA A 40 -13.31 13.20 5.35
N LYS A 41 -13.16 12.91 6.65
CA LYS A 41 -14.14 12.13 7.43
C LYS A 41 -15.50 12.83 7.51
N ARG A 42 -15.51 14.15 7.73
CA ARG A 42 -16.75 14.94 7.74
C ARG A 42 -17.43 14.96 6.37
N VAL A 43 -16.65 15.18 5.29
CA VAL A 43 -17.21 15.19 3.93
C VAL A 43 -17.84 13.85 3.60
N VAL A 44 -17.13 12.76 3.86
CA VAL A 44 -17.62 11.40 3.55
C VAL A 44 -18.91 11.07 4.32
N SER A 45 -19.08 11.53 5.57
CA SER A 45 -20.32 11.29 6.33
C SER A 45 -21.55 12.01 5.79
N PHE A 46 -21.37 12.96 4.87
CA PHE A 46 -22.48 13.68 4.21
C PHE A 46 -22.73 13.22 2.78
N LEU A 47 -21.87 12.36 2.23
CA LEU A 47 -22.03 11.88 0.86
C LEU A 47 -23.10 10.77 0.82
N PRO A 48 -24.20 10.95 0.08
CA PRO A 48 -25.20 9.91 -0.07
C PRO A 48 -24.69 8.81 -0.99
N GLY A 49 -25.07 7.56 -0.68
CA GLY A 49 -24.93 6.47 -1.62
C GLY A 49 -25.91 6.62 -2.78
N TYR A 50 -25.49 6.20 -3.97
CA TYR A 50 -26.35 6.03 -5.15
C TYR A 50 -25.81 4.92 -6.02
N GLU A 51 -26.68 4.40 -6.87
CA GLU A 51 -26.33 3.34 -7.83
C GLU A 51 -26.81 3.72 -9.23
N PHE A 52 -26.11 3.22 -10.22
CA PHE A 52 -26.54 3.32 -11.60
C PHE A 52 -27.54 2.21 -11.93
N LYS A 53 -28.65 2.59 -12.59
CA LYS A 53 -29.46 1.65 -13.34
C LYS A 53 -28.69 1.16 -14.57
N GLU A 54 -29.10 0.07 -15.16
CA GLU A 54 -28.40 -0.58 -16.26
C GLU A 54 -28.08 0.40 -17.42
N ASP A 55 -29.05 1.21 -17.85
CA ASP A 55 -28.82 2.17 -18.93
C ASP A 55 -27.78 3.23 -18.58
N GLN A 56 -27.79 3.72 -17.34
CA GLN A 56 -26.82 4.70 -16.84
C GLN A 56 -25.43 4.08 -16.66
N PHE A 57 -25.38 2.78 -16.34
CA PHE A 57 -24.13 2.06 -16.13
C PHE A 57 -23.24 2.10 -17.39
N PHE A 58 -23.81 1.91 -18.58
CA PHE A 58 -23.06 1.85 -19.84
C PHE A 58 -22.82 3.19 -20.52
N SER A 59 -23.52 4.26 -20.10
CA SER A 59 -23.52 5.58 -20.75
C SER A 59 -23.24 6.75 -19.80
N CYS A 60 -22.74 6.52 -18.58
CA CYS A 60 -22.54 7.58 -17.57
C CYS A 60 -21.52 8.65 -17.97
N ASP A 61 -20.75 8.44 -19.02
CA ASP A 61 -19.79 9.37 -19.62
C ASP A 61 -20.37 10.14 -20.82
N GLY A 62 -21.66 9.98 -21.10
CA GLY A 62 -22.32 10.58 -22.25
C GLY A 62 -22.12 9.81 -23.56
N ALA A 63 -21.78 8.54 -23.49
CA ALA A 63 -21.58 7.69 -24.65
C ALA A 63 -22.87 7.58 -25.49
N PRO A 64 -22.78 7.63 -26.86
CA PRO A 64 -23.91 7.37 -27.75
C PRO A 64 -24.40 5.93 -27.61
N GLU A 65 -25.65 5.66 -27.98
CA GLU A 65 -26.27 4.33 -27.80
C GLU A 65 -25.49 3.21 -28.49
N SER A 66 -24.86 3.46 -29.64
CA SER A 66 -24.01 2.46 -30.29
C SER A 66 -22.83 2.00 -29.45
N VAL A 67 -22.19 2.93 -28.71
CA VAL A 67 -21.10 2.64 -27.76
C VAL A 67 -21.66 1.93 -26.53
N ALA A 68 -22.77 2.41 -25.97
CA ALA A 68 -23.41 1.82 -24.80
C ALA A 68 -23.87 0.37 -25.07
N ALA A 69 -24.48 0.11 -26.23
CA ALA A 69 -24.89 -1.23 -26.63
C ALA A 69 -23.71 -2.19 -26.80
N ASN A 70 -22.59 -1.71 -27.38
CA ASN A 70 -21.38 -2.51 -27.51
C ASN A 70 -20.77 -2.86 -26.15
N ARG A 71 -20.67 -1.89 -25.23
CA ARG A 71 -20.25 -2.11 -23.85
C ARG A 71 -21.14 -3.12 -23.12
N ARG A 72 -22.47 -3.00 -23.27
CA ARG A 72 -23.45 -3.91 -22.67
C ARG A 72 -23.24 -5.34 -23.16
N SER A 73 -23.14 -5.53 -24.47
CA SER A 73 -22.89 -6.85 -25.07
C SER A 73 -21.59 -7.46 -24.53
N ALA A 74 -20.48 -6.71 -24.58
CA ALA A 74 -19.18 -7.18 -24.11
C ALA A 74 -19.16 -7.45 -22.58
N PHE A 75 -19.90 -6.68 -21.79
CA PHE A 75 -20.03 -6.89 -20.35
C PHE A 75 -20.65 -8.24 -20.03
N TYR A 76 -21.77 -8.60 -20.65
CA TYR A 76 -22.44 -9.87 -20.42
C TYR A 76 -21.67 -11.05 -21.02
N GLN A 77 -20.97 -10.87 -22.14
CA GLN A 77 -20.06 -11.88 -22.67
C GLN A 77 -18.92 -12.18 -21.70
N LEU A 78 -18.29 -11.15 -21.15
CA LEU A 78 -17.23 -11.28 -20.14
C LEU A 78 -17.75 -11.92 -18.85
N ALA A 79 -18.96 -11.53 -18.40
CA ALA A 79 -19.60 -12.11 -17.23
C ALA A 79 -19.85 -13.61 -17.39
N ASN A 80 -20.38 -14.03 -18.56
CA ASN A 80 -20.60 -15.44 -18.87
C ASN A 80 -19.28 -16.22 -18.95
N LEU A 81 -18.25 -15.65 -19.58
CA LEU A 81 -16.92 -16.25 -19.66
C LEU A 81 -16.34 -16.53 -18.26
N LEU A 82 -16.37 -15.53 -17.37
CA LEU A 82 -15.87 -15.65 -16.00
C LEU A 82 -16.67 -16.67 -15.21
N GLN A 83 -18.01 -16.63 -15.29
CA GLN A 83 -18.89 -17.56 -14.60
C GLN A 83 -18.67 -19.02 -15.06
N THR A 84 -18.44 -19.23 -16.35
CA THR A 84 -18.21 -20.59 -16.89
C THR A 84 -16.84 -21.13 -16.50
N ARG A 85 -15.79 -20.27 -16.55
CA ARG A 85 -14.42 -20.72 -16.25
C ARG A 85 -14.13 -20.91 -14.77
N HIS A 86 -14.84 -20.20 -13.88
CA HIS A 86 -14.56 -20.13 -12.45
C HIS A 86 -15.80 -20.47 -11.60
N ALA A 87 -16.61 -21.40 -12.08
CA ALA A 87 -17.93 -21.71 -11.49
C ALA A 87 -17.83 -22.10 -10.01
N GLN A 88 -16.96 -23.07 -9.66
CA GLN A 88 -16.79 -23.54 -8.29
C GLN A 88 -16.22 -22.46 -7.38
N SER A 89 -15.17 -21.76 -7.84
CA SER A 89 -14.55 -20.66 -7.08
C SER A 89 -15.53 -19.51 -6.81
N ILE A 90 -16.42 -19.22 -7.76
CA ILE A 90 -17.46 -18.19 -7.61
C ILE A 90 -18.55 -18.63 -6.64
N GLU A 91 -19.01 -19.86 -6.73
CA GLU A 91 -20.02 -20.43 -5.84
C GLU A 91 -19.55 -20.46 -4.39
N MET A 92 -18.37 -21.04 -4.12
CA MET A 92 -17.75 -21.01 -2.78
C MET A 92 -17.59 -19.60 -2.23
N THR A 93 -17.22 -18.64 -3.11
CA THR A 93 -17.06 -17.23 -2.71
C THR A 93 -18.41 -16.59 -2.37
N ALA A 94 -19.47 -16.95 -3.09
CA ALA A 94 -20.82 -16.44 -2.83
C ALA A 94 -21.33 -16.92 -1.46
N GLU A 95 -21.21 -18.21 -1.15
CA GLU A 95 -21.56 -18.79 0.15
C GLU A 95 -20.74 -18.17 1.30
N ALA A 96 -19.41 -18.12 1.14
CA ALA A 96 -18.53 -17.58 2.17
C ALA A 96 -18.75 -16.07 2.42
N ARG A 97 -19.20 -15.32 1.42
CA ARG A 97 -19.48 -13.87 1.55
C ARG A 97 -20.58 -13.59 2.56
N GLU A 98 -21.55 -14.48 2.72
CA GLU A 98 -22.63 -14.29 3.69
C GLU A 98 -22.12 -14.31 5.15
N ILE A 99 -20.98 -14.96 5.39
CA ILE A 99 -20.42 -15.18 6.73
C ILE A 99 -19.03 -14.59 6.97
N ILE A 100 -18.31 -14.15 5.92
CA ILE A 100 -16.99 -13.52 6.03
C ILE A 100 -17.09 -12.02 5.71
N SER A 101 -17.00 -11.17 6.74
CA SER A 101 -17.11 -9.72 6.62
C SER A 101 -16.07 -9.10 5.68
N ASP A 102 -14.86 -9.67 5.63
CA ASP A 102 -13.79 -9.19 4.73
C ASP A 102 -14.17 -9.39 3.26
N LEU A 103 -14.85 -10.48 2.90
CA LEU A 103 -15.34 -10.71 1.54
C LEU A 103 -16.50 -9.78 1.18
N GLN A 104 -17.36 -9.44 2.15
CA GLN A 104 -18.42 -8.43 1.97
C GLN A 104 -17.78 -7.07 1.65
N PHE A 105 -16.81 -6.64 2.46
CA PHE A 105 -16.10 -5.38 2.28
C PHE A 105 -15.36 -5.32 0.94
N THR A 106 -14.51 -6.30 0.65
CA THR A 106 -13.73 -6.32 -0.60
C THR A 106 -14.63 -6.38 -1.83
N GLY A 107 -15.74 -7.12 -1.77
CA GLY A 107 -16.75 -7.16 -2.83
C GLY A 107 -17.41 -5.80 -3.08
N ALA A 108 -17.72 -5.05 -2.02
CA ALA A 108 -18.39 -3.75 -2.13
C ALA A 108 -17.49 -2.66 -2.70
N TYR A 109 -16.17 -2.71 -2.40
CA TYR A 109 -15.22 -1.65 -2.73
C TYR A 109 -14.23 -2.00 -3.86
N ARG A 110 -14.45 -3.08 -4.60
CA ARG A 110 -13.61 -3.48 -5.74
C ARG A 110 -13.68 -2.48 -6.91
N VAL A 111 -14.79 -1.80 -7.06
CA VAL A 111 -15.07 -0.79 -8.09
C VAL A 111 -15.71 0.44 -7.47
N PRO A 112 -15.81 1.59 -8.18
CA PRO A 112 -16.51 2.74 -7.64
C PRO A 112 -17.94 2.38 -7.25
N PHE A 113 -18.39 2.87 -6.10
CA PHE A 113 -19.59 2.40 -5.41
C PHE A 113 -20.87 2.43 -6.26
N GLN A 114 -21.01 3.43 -7.16
CA GLN A 114 -22.18 3.57 -8.02
C GLN A 114 -22.30 2.46 -9.09
N PHE A 115 -21.18 1.81 -9.44
CA PHE A 115 -21.15 0.67 -10.36
C PHE A 115 -21.23 -0.69 -9.64
N SER A 116 -20.95 -0.69 -8.34
CA SER A 116 -20.75 -1.92 -7.55
C SER A 116 -21.95 -2.87 -7.58
N PRO A 117 -23.22 -2.45 -7.53
CA PRO A 117 -24.34 -3.39 -7.53
C PRO A 117 -24.40 -4.29 -8.78
N LEU A 118 -24.36 -3.70 -9.97
CA LEU A 118 -24.40 -4.46 -11.24
C LEU A 118 -23.15 -5.32 -11.42
N VAL A 119 -21.98 -4.80 -11.03
CA VAL A 119 -20.72 -5.57 -11.07
C VAL A 119 -20.78 -6.79 -10.15
N ARG A 120 -21.24 -6.65 -8.92
CA ARG A 120 -21.37 -7.77 -7.98
C ARG A 120 -22.37 -8.83 -8.44
N GLN A 121 -23.40 -8.42 -9.16
CA GLN A 121 -24.38 -9.31 -9.71
C GLN A 121 -23.82 -10.18 -10.85
N HIS A 122 -23.04 -9.59 -11.75
CA HIS A 122 -22.63 -10.22 -13.01
C HIS A 122 -21.13 -10.51 -13.13
N LEU A 123 -20.23 -9.58 -12.83
CA LEU A 123 -18.78 -9.78 -12.91
C LEU A 123 -18.23 -10.35 -11.60
N LYS A 124 -18.62 -11.59 -11.30
CA LYS A 124 -18.19 -12.28 -10.08
C LYS A 124 -16.73 -12.70 -10.17
N VAL A 125 -16.03 -12.66 -9.03
CA VAL A 125 -14.63 -13.04 -8.90
C VAL A 125 -14.50 -14.01 -7.74
N GLY A 126 -13.88 -15.17 -7.98
CA GLY A 126 -13.55 -16.15 -6.96
C GLY A 126 -12.47 -15.61 -5.99
N ALA A 127 -12.57 -16.01 -4.72
CA ALA A 127 -11.62 -15.64 -3.66
C ALA A 127 -10.83 -16.85 -3.11
N PHE A 128 -11.12 -18.06 -3.59
CA PHE A 128 -10.49 -19.29 -3.12
C PHE A 128 -9.40 -19.76 -4.07
N ILE A 129 -8.25 -20.13 -3.50
CA ILE A 129 -7.08 -20.66 -4.21
C ILE A 129 -6.81 -22.06 -3.70
N GLN A 130 -6.61 -23.01 -4.61
CA GLN A 130 -6.29 -24.40 -4.32
C GLN A 130 -4.79 -24.62 -4.13
N SER A 131 -3.98 -23.99 -4.97
CA SER A 131 -2.52 -24.15 -4.94
C SER A 131 -1.79 -22.92 -5.45
N ALA A 132 -0.50 -22.85 -5.13
CA ALA A 132 0.43 -21.87 -5.68
C ALA A 132 1.76 -22.56 -5.98
N ASP A 133 2.39 -22.26 -7.12
CA ASP A 133 3.70 -22.79 -7.52
C ASP A 133 4.46 -21.77 -8.37
N GLY A 134 5.76 -21.63 -8.16
CA GLY A 134 6.58 -20.66 -8.88
C GLY A 134 6.00 -19.23 -8.81
N VAL A 135 5.54 -18.75 -9.97
CA VAL A 135 4.90 -17.43 -10.16
C VAL A 135 3.38 -17.53 -10.34
N PHE A 136 2.78 -18.68 -10.06
CA PHE A 136 1.39 -18.96 -10.35
C PHE A 136 0.57 -19.24 -9.09
N VAL A 137 -0.73 -18.96 -9.22
CA VAL A 137 -1.77 -19.44 -8.31
C VAL A 137 -2.85 -20.17 -9.12
N THR A 138 -3.45 -21.20 -8.55
CA THR A 138 -4.51 -22.01 -9.19
C THR A 138 -5.77 -21.96 -8.34
N ASP A 139 -6.90 -21.68 -8.96
CA ASP A 139 -8.21 -21.65 -8.27
C ASP A 139 -8.85 -23.04 -8.12
N GLN A 140 -10.07 -23.10 -7.57
CA GLN A 140 -10.79 -24.35 -7.35
C GLN A 140 -11.29 -25.03 -8.65
N ASP A 141 -11.33 -24.26 -9.75
CA ASP A 141 -11.70 -24.75 -11.07
C ASP A 141 -10.47 -25.23 -11.88
N GLY A 142 -9.28 -25.25 -11.28
CA GLY A 142 -8.03 -25.62 -11.93
C GLY A 142 -7.48 -24.54 -12.87
N GLN A 143 -8.04 -23.34 -12.86
CA GLN A 143 -7.54 -22.24 -13.69
C GLN A 143 -6.28 -21.63 -13.09
N ARG A 144 -5.26 -21.52 -13.91
CA ARG A 144 -3.93 -21.05 -13.51
C ARG A 144 -3.72 -19.60 -13.87
N PHE A 145 -3.28 -18.78 -12.89
CA PHE A 145 -3.05 -17.35 -13.04
C PHE A 145 -1.60 -17.00 -12.72
N TYR A 146 -1.01 -16.08 -13.47
CA TYR A 146 0.20 -15.38 -13.00
C TYR A 146 -0.13 -14.51 -11.79
N ASP A 147 0.61 -14.68 -10.69
CA ASP A 147 0.41 -13.92 -9.44
C ASP A 147 1.04 -12.52 -9.54
N LEU A 148 0.22 -11.52 -9.84
CA LEU A 148 0.62 -10.11 -9.82
C LEU A 148 0.27 -9.43 -8.49
N THR A 149 -0.11 -10.19 -7.47
CA THR A 149 -0.41 -9.69 -6.12
C THR A 149 0.81 -9.70 -5.21
N GLY A 150 1.77 -10.59 -5.50
CA GLY A 150 2.91 -10.87 -4.64
C GLY A 150 2.50 -11.15 -3.19
N SER A 151 1.29 -11.71 -2.98
CA SER A 151 0.69 -11.90 -1.66
C SER A 151 0.82 -10.66 -0.77
N TYR A 152 0.48 -9.49 -1.32
CA TYR A 152 0.61 -8.17 -0.67
C TYR A 152 2.02 -7.84 -0.17
N GLY A 153 3.04 -8.39 -0.84
CA GLY A 153 4.46 -8.15 -0.54
C GLY A 153 5.13 -9.24 0.30
N VAL A 154 4.41 -10.29 0.69
CA VAL A 154 5.00 -11.46 1.35
C VAL A 154 5.84 -12.26 0.36
N ASN A 155 5.30 -12.51 -0.82
CA ASN A 155 5.97 -13.29 -1.86
C ASN A 155 7.00 -12.43 -2.62
N VAL A 156 8.28 -12.54 -2.24
CA VAL A 156 9.41 -11.89 -2.92
C VAL A 156 10.13 -12.87 -3.86
N PHE A 157 10.27 -14.14 -3.47
CA PHE A 157 11.12 -15.12 -4.15
C PHE A 157 10.35 -16.27 -4.82
N GLY A 158 9.02 -16.18 -4.93
CA GLY A 158 8.18 -17.23 -5.49
C GLY A 158 7.55 -18.14 -4.42
N ALA A 159 6.42 -18.77 -4.75
CA ALA A 159 5.64 -19.55 -3.79
C ALA A 159 6.44 -20.71 -3.17
N ASP A 160 7.23 -21.40 -3.97
CA ASP A 160 7.97 -22.60 -3.53
C ASP A 160 9.08 -22.28 -2.53
N PHE A 161 9.70 -21.11 -2.64
CA PHE A 161 10.69 -20.62 -1.68
C PHE A 161 10.09 -20.56 -0.26
N TYR A 162 8.87 -20.07 -0.12
CA TYR A 162 8.21 -19.95 1.19
C TYR A 162 7.68 -21.28 1.71
N LYS A 163 7.19 -22.17 0.83
CA LYS A 163 6.83 -23.54 1.23
C LYS A 163 8.02 -24.25 1.84
N GLU A 164 9.19 -24.11 1.23
CA GLU A 164 10.43 -24.70 1.74
C GLU A 164 10.85 -24.06 3.08
N CYS A 165 10.80 -22.73 3.21
CA CYS A 165 11.06 -22.04 4.47
C CYS A 165 10.15 -22.54 5.61
N MET A 166 8.85 -22.70 5.33
CA MET A 166 7.88 -23.22 6.30
C MET A 166 8.18 -24.66 6.67
N LYS A 167 8.45 -25.53 5.70
CA LYS A 167 8.76 -26.95 5.92
C LYS A 167 10.03 -27.11 6.77
N LEU A 168 11.16 -26.64 6.26
CA LEU A 168 12.45 -26.78 6.94
C LEU A 168 12.48 -26.03 8.28
N GLY A 169 11.79 -24.89 8.36
CA GLY A 169 11.65 -24.13 9.60
C GLY A 169 10.85 -24.89 10.66
N SER A 170 9.79 -25.59 10.28
CA SER A 170 9.01 -26.45 11.17
C SER A 170 9.82 -27.64 11.67
N GLU A 171 10.53 -28.33 10.77
CA GLU A 171 11.43 -29.43 11.12
C GLU A 171 12.51 -28.98 12.12
N LYS A 172 13.10 -27.79 11.94
CA LYS A 172 14.13 -27.21 12.82
C LYS A 172 13.66 -27.02 14.28
N VAL A 173 12.37 -26.76 14.50
CA VAL A 173 11.80 -26.45 15.82
C VAL A 173 10.80 -27.50 16.32
N GLU A 174 10.68 -28.63 15.67
CA GLU A 174 9.71 -29.68 15.96
C GLU A 174 9.71 -30.10 17.43
N ALA A 175 10.92 -30.28 18.00
CA ALA A 175 11.10 -30.72 19.36
C ALA A 175 10.54 -29.77 20.45
N VAL A 176 10.37 -28.46 20.12
CA VAL A 176 9.81 -27.48 21.07
C VAL A 176 8.34 -27.19 20.83
N GLY A 177 7.80 -27.54 19.67
CA GLY A 177 6.41 -27.30 19.34
C GLY A 177 5.99 -25.85 19.55
N ALA A 178 4.88 -25.61 20.26
CA ALA A 178 4.36 -24.28 20.57
C ALA A 178 4.80 -23.76 21.95
N THR A 179 5.98 -24.15 22.46
CA THR A 179 6.50 -23.66 23.75
C THR A 179 6.83 -22.18 23.66
N LEU A 180 6.15 -21.36 24.47
CA LEU A 180 6.27 -19.90 24.48
C LEU A 180 6.90 -19.42 25.79
N GLY A 181 7.49 -18.20 25.77
CA GLY A 181 8.12 -17.60 26.95
C GLY A 181 9.61 -17.88 27.08
N ALA A 182 10.12 -18.91 26.40
CA ALA A 182 11.55 -19.19 26.20
C ALA A 182 11.84 -19.16 24.68
N TYR A 183 13.12 -19.09 24.32
CA TYR A 183 13.56 -19.01 22.94
C TYR A 183 14.25 -20.29 22.46
N HIS A 184 13.94 -20.73 21.26
CA HIS A 184 14.73 -21.74 20.57
C HIS A 184 16.07 -21.11 20.09
N PRO A 185 17.18 -21.86 20.01
CA PRO A 185 18.50 -21.35 19.62
C PRO A 185 18.54 -20.63 18.27
N CYS A 186 17.66 -20.95 17.31
CA CYS A 186 17.55 -20.24 16.03
C CYS A 186 17.26 -18.73 16.19
N VAL A 187 16.66 -18.31 17.31
CA VAL A 187 16.42 -16.90 17.60
C VAL A 187 17.72 -16.11 17.72
N ALA A 188 18.76 -16.70 18.33
CA ALA A 188 20.07 -16.06 18.44
C ALA A 188 20.70 -15.85 17.05
N PHE A 189 20.57 -16.82 16.15
CA PHE A 189 20.97 -16.67 14.75
C PHE A 189 20.19 -15.55 14.06
N ASN A 190 18.86 -15.56 14.16
CA ASN A 190 18.00 -14.55 13.56
C ASN A 190 18.38 -13.13 14.03
N VAL A 191 18.57 -12.94 15.33
CA VAL A 191 18.98 -11.65 15.90
C VAL A 191 20.33 -11.19 15.34
N LYS A 192 21.32 -12.09 15.27
CA LYS A 192 22.64 -11.77 14.71
C LYS A 192 22.50 -11.29 13.25
N ARG A 193 21.77 -12.04 12.43
CA ARG A 193 21.56 -11.70 11.01
C ARG A 193 20.79 -10.38 10.83
N LEU A 194 19.73 -10.16 11.61
CA LEU A 194 18.95 -8.92 11.54
C LEU A 194 19.75 -7.69 11.96
N LYS A 195 20.66 -7.82 12.94
CA LYS A 195 21.61 -6.75 13.30
C LYS A 195 22.55 -6.42 12.14
N GLU A 196 23.10 -7.44 11.48
CA GLU A 196 23.98 -7.26 10.32
C GLU A 196 23.25 -6.61 9.15
N ILE A 197 22.03 -7.05 8.84
CA ILE A 197 21.20 -6.53 7.74
C ILE A 197 20.75 -5.10 8.00
N SER A 198 20.27 -4.80 9.21
CA SER A 198 19.76 -3.48 9.56
C SER A 198 20.84 -2.46 9.91
N GLY A 199 22.03 -2.93 10.31
CA GLY A 199 23.08 -2.08 10.86
C GLY A 199 22.73 -1.47 12.22
N LEU A 200 21.80 -2.09 12.98
CA LEU A 200 21.27 -1.60 14.25
C LEU A 200 21.55 -2.58 15.40
N ASP A 201 21.45 -2.10 16.64
CA ASP A 201 22.02 -2.79 17.80
C ASP A 201 21.14 -3.88 18.40
N GLN A 202 19.82 -3.69 18.41
CA GLN A 202 18.87 -4.54 19.12
C GLN A 202 17.64 -4.87 18.29
N VAL A 203 17.01 -6.02 18.60
CA VAL A 203 15.88 -6.58 17.87
C VAL A 203 14.72 -6.88 18.82
N SER A 204 13.50 -6.67 18.38
CA SER A 204 12.26 -7.02 19.07
C SER A 204 11.28 -7.68 18.11
N PHE A 205 10.69 -8.81 18.52
CA PHE A 205 9.73 -9.59 17.72
C PHE A 205 8.29 -9.28 18.09
N HIS A 206 7.42 -9.28 17.09
CA HIS A 206 5.99 -9.03 17.16
C HIS A 206 5.24 -9.95 16.18
N MET A 207 3.91 -10.02 16.28
CA MET A 207 3.10 -10.89 15.43
C MET A 207 2.79 -10.31 14.06
N SER A 208 2.85 -8.99 13.90
CA SER A 208 2.50 -8.32 12.64
C SER A 208 3.31 -7.06 12.41
N GLY A 209 3.33 -6.61 11.14
CA GLY A 209 3.92 -5.31 10.79
C GLY A 209 3.23 -4.14 11.50
N THR A 210 1.92 -4.20 11.73
CA THR A 210 1.18 -3.17 12.49
C THR A 210 1.69 -3.07 13.93
N GLU A 211 1.89 -4.19 14.61
CA GLU A 211 2.44 -4.20 15.97
C GLU A 211 3.88 -3.69 16.01
N ALA A 212 4.71 -4.07 15.04
CA ALA A 212 6.09 -3.59 14.94
C ALA A 212 6.13 -2.06 14.76
N VAL A 213 5.32 -1.51 13.86
CA VAL A 213 5.20 -0.06 13.66
C VAL A 213 4.71 0.63 14.94
N MET A 214 3.66 0.08 15.57
CA MET A 214 3.13 0.61 16.83
C MET A 214 4.21 0.64 17.91
N GLN A 215 4.99 -0.43 18.05
CA GLN A 215 6.06 -0.50 19.04
C GLN A 215 7.19 0.47 18.73
N ALA A 216 7.60 0.62 17.49
CA ALA A 216 8.63 1.58 17.09
C ALA A 216 8.22 3.02 17.45
N VAL A 217 6.96 3.41 17.17
CA VAL A 217 6.43 4.72 17.55
C VAL A 217 6.36 4.90 19.08
N ARG A 218 5.94 3.87 19.82
CA ARG A 218 5.89 3.89 21.30
C ARG A 218 7.29 4.08 21.90
N LEU A 219 8.28 3.38 21.38
CA LEU A 219 9.69 3.52 21.81
C LEU A 219 10.21 4.93 21.53
N ALA A 220 9.93 5.48 20.35
CA ALA A 220 10.32 6.83 20.00
C ALA A 220 9.68 7.89 20.93
N ARG A 221 8.39 7.74 21.24
CA ARG A 221 7.68 8.60 22.22
C ARG A 221 8.26 8.47 23.62
N TYR A 222 8.52 7.25 24.05
CA TYR A 222 9.09 6.95 25.37
C TYR A 222 10.49 7.55 25.55
N HIS A 223 11.34 7.39 24.53
CA HIS A 223 12.70 7.92 24.53
C HIS A 223 12.72 9.45 24.51
N THR A 224 11.94 10.09 23.62
CA THR A 224 11.98 11.53 23.42
C THR A 224 11.14 12.32 24.42
N GLY A 225 10.20 11.69 25.13
CA GLY A 225 9.19 12.37 25.93
C GLY A 225 8.21 13.22 25.13
N ARG A 226 8.23 13.13 23.80
CA ARG A 226 7.37 13.88 22.88
C ARG A 226 6.23 13.01 22.40
N LYS A 227 5.14 13.64 21.93
CA LYS A 227 3.90 12.91 21.63
C LYS A 227 3.60 12.74 20.14
N ASN A 228 3.99 13.71 19.31
CA ASN A 228 3.53 13.71 17.93
C ASN A 228 4.36 12.81 17.02
N LEU A 229 3.66 11.98 16.26
CA LEU A 229 4.16 11.24 15.11
C LEU A 229 3.98 12.10 13.86
N VAL A 230 4.98 12.15 12.99
CA VAL A 230 4.84 12.62 11.61
C VAL A 230 4.81 11.43 10.68
N ARG A 231 3.79 11.36 9.82
CA ARG A 231 3.70 10.44 8.69
C ARG A 231 3.40 11.19 7.40
N PHE A 232 3.64 10.56 6.27
CA PHE A 232 3.38 11.19 4.97
C PHE A 232 2.06 10.72 4.35
N CYS A 233 1.42 11.63 3.61
CA CYS A 233 0.14 11.38 2.97
C CYS A 233 0.25 10.27 1.93
N GLY A 234 -0.66 9.32 1.93
CA GLY A 234 -0.66 8.17 1.00
C GLY A 234 0.15 6.95 1.46
N ALA A 235 0.95 7.05 2.55
CA ALA A 235 1.64 5.90 3.12
C ALA A 235 0.67 4.96 3.84
N TYR A 236 0.94 3.66 3.72
CA TYR A 236 0.31 2.63 4.53
C TYR A 236 1.31 2.09 5.55
N HIS A 237 0.92 2.08 6.83
CA HIS A 237 1.74 1.65 7.97
C HIS A 237 0.98 0.68 8.91
N GLY A 238 0.02 -0.05 8.39
CA GLY A 238 -0.93 -0.83 9.19
C GLY A 238 -2.22 -0.05 9.47
N TRP A 239 -3.06 -0.61 10.33
CA TRP A 239 -4.43 -0.13 10.58
C TRP A 239 -4.63 0.49 11.97
N TRP A 240 -3.57 0.69 12.74
CA TRP A 240 -3.61 1.40 14.01
C TRP A 240 -3.99 2.89 13.81
N GLU A 241 -4.77 3.46 14.74
CA GLU A 241 -5.40 4.78 14.64
C GLU A 241 -4.45 5.92 14.28
N ASP A 242 -3.24 5.95 14.88
CA ASP A 242 -2.27 7.03 14.64
C ASP A 242 -1.69 6.99 13.22
N VAL A 243 -1.71 5.83 12.57
CA VAL A 243 -1.11 5.63 11.24
C VAL A 243 -2.13 5.48 10.11
N GLN A 244 -3.42 5.29 10.44
CA GLN A 244 -4.51 5.18 9.47
C GLN A 244 -5.50 6.36 9.61
N PRO A 245 -5.15 7.58 9.20
CA PRO A 245 -6.06 8.71 9.27
C PRO A 245 -7.11 8.67 8.15
N GLY A 246 -8.25 9.32 8.38
CA GLY A 246 -9.25 9.54 7.35
C GLY A 246 -10.49 8.65 7.47
N PRO A 247 -11.20 8.41 6.35
CA PRO A 247 -12.50 7.72 6.37
C PRO A 247 -12.46 6.29 6.91
N GLY A 248 -11.36 5.56 6.67
CA GLY A 248 -11.20 4.19 7.15
C GLY A 248 -10.95 4.04 8.66
N ASN A 249 -10.78 5.14 9.38
CA ASN A 249 -10.56 5.12 10.82
C ASN A 249 -11.79 5.64 11.56
N PRO A 250 -12.41 4.84 12.48
CA PRO A 250 -13.54 5.30 13.28
C PRO A 250 -13.17 6.47 14.21
N MET A 251 -11.91 6.53 14.68
CA MET A 251 -11.41 7.59 15.55
C MET A 251 -10.50 8.57 14.79
N PRO A 252 -10.58 9.88 15.06
CA PRO A 252 -9.62 10.82 14.49
C PRO A 252 -8.24 10.64 15.16
N PRO A 253 -7.13 10.60 14.39
CA PRO A 253 -5.80 10.57 14.98
C PRO A 253 -5.57 11.84 15.81
N ARG A 254 -5.09 11.69 17.05
CA ARG A 254 -4.94 12.80 18.00
C ARG A 254 -3.54 13.41 17.93
N GLU A 255 -2.53 12.57 17.89
CA GLU A 255 -1.12 12.96 18.06
C GLU A 255 -0.30 12.60 16.82
N THR A 256 -0.86 12.94 15.64
CA THR A 256 -0.26 12.65 14.35
C THR A 256 -0.38 13.84 13.40
N TYR A 257 0.74 14.20 12.78
CA TYR A 257 0.79 15.12 11.66
C TYR A 257 0.91 14.32 10.37
N THR A 258 -0.06 14.44 9.47
CA THR A 258 0.03 13.90 8.12
C THR A 258 0.51 14.99 7.19
N LEU A 259 1.75 14.88 6.71
CA LEU A 259 2.41 15.87 5.88
C LEU A 259 2.53 15.42 4.43
N ARG A 260 2.87 16.33 3.56
CA ARG A 260 3.19 16.05 2.15
C ARG A 260 4.61 15.51 2.04
N ASP A 261 4.76 14.41 1.32
CA ASP A 261 6.04 13.81 1.01
C ASP A 261 6.86 14.69 0.05
N MET A 262 8.17 14.59 0.08
CA MET A 262 9.12 15.34 -0.78
C MET A 262 8.86 16.86 -0.86
N HIS A 263 8.48 17.49 0.26
CA HIS A 263 8.10 18.89 0.25
C HIS A 263 8.85 19.71 1.31
N GLU A 264 9.43 20.85 0.94
CA GLU A 264 10.23 21.70 1.83
C GLU A 264 9.43 22.21 3.05
N ASN A 265 8.13 22.50 2.90
CA ASN A 265 7.30 22.89 4.05
C ASN A 265 7.19 21.77 5.10
N SER A 266 7.29 20.51 4.70
CA SER A 266 7.32 19.38 5.63
C SER A 266 8.61 19.38 6.45
N LEU A 267 9.76 19.63 5.83
CA LEU A 267 11.05 19.80 6.53
C LEU A 267 11.01 21.03 7.45
N LYS A 268 10.37 22.13 7.02
CA LYS A 268 10.19 23.32 7.86
C LYS A 268 9.37 23.03 9.11
N VAL A 269 8.28 22.25 9.00
CA VAL A 269 7.49 21.81 10.17
C VAL A 269 8.38 21.01 11.13
N LEU A 270 9.19 20.08 10.64
CA LEU A 270 10.13 19.32 11.48
C LEU A 270 11.13 20.20 12.21
N ARG A 271 11.66 21.24 11.57
CA ARG A 271 12.61 22.19 12.18
C ARG A 271 11.97 23.10 13.23
N THR A 272 10.70 23.45 13.05
CA THR A 272 10.04 24.47 13.90
C THR A 272 9.23 23.89 15.06
N ARG A 273 8.89 22.58 15.02
CA ARG A 273 8.12 21.93 16.06
C ARG A 273 9.00 21.23 17.09
N SER A 274 8.67 21.42 18.37
CA SER A 274 9.37 20.76 19.49
C SER A 274 8.66 19.52 20.04
N ASP A 275 7.44 19.25 19.58
CA ASP A 275 6.55 18.21 20.08
C ASP A 275 6.57 16.92 19.24
N ILE A 276 7.45 16.85 18.23
CA ILE A 276 7.57 15.69 17.32
C ILE A 276 8.53 14.66 17.93
N ALA A 277 8.00 13.47 18.20
CA ALA A 277 8.76 12.31 18.68
C ALA A 277 9.50 11.60 17.55
N CYS A 278 8.81 11.35 16.45
CA CYS A 278 9.35 10.58 15.34
C CYS A 278 8.74 10.97 13.99
N VAL A 279 9.47 10.60 12.95
CA VAL A 279 8.98 10.54 11.57
C VAL A 279 8.94 9.10 11.14
N LEU A 280 7.79 8.64 10.67
CA LEU A 280 7.57 7.32 10.11
C LEU A 280 7.42 7.43 8.60
N ILE A 281 8.28 6.75 7.87
CA ILE A 281 8.31 6.77 6.42
C ILE A 281 8.28 5.36 5.84
N ASN A 282 7.47 5.19 4.78
CA ASN A 282 7.52 4.02 3.93
C ASN A 282 8.11 4.45 2.58
N PRO A 283 9.36 4.06 2.25
CA PRO A 283 10.03 4.53 1.04
C PRO A 283 9.35 4.10 -0.27
N LEU A 284 8.36 3.21 -0.24
CA LEU A 284 7.51 2.91 -1.40
C LEU A 284 6.82 4.16 -1.97
N GLN A 285 6.65 5.20 -1.15
CA GLN A 285 6.08 6.47 -1.59
C GLN A 285 6.92 7.18 -2.67
N ALA A 286 8.19 6.79 -2.85
CA ALA A 286 9.02 7.24 -3.95
C ALA A 286 8.38 6.96 -5.33
N LEU A 287 7.58 5.91 -5.45
CA LEU A 287 6.83 5.56 -6.67
C LEU A 287 5.63 6.48 -6.92
N HIS A 288 5.23 7.26 -5.91
CA HIS A 288 4.10 8.20 -5.97
C HIS A 288 4.53 9.54 -5.39
N LEU A 289 5.00 10.43 -6.21
CA LEU A 289 5.53 11.74 -5.78
C LEU A 289 4.46 12.73 -5.27
N ASN A 290 3.35 12.27 -4.76
CA ASN A 290 2.23 13.10 -4.27
C ASN A 290 1.78 14.22 -5.23
N GLN A 291 1.96 14.05 -6.52
CA GLN A 291 1.57 15.05 -7.53
C GLN A 291 0.07 15.02 -7.83
N GLY A 292 -0.60 13.92 -7.47
CA GLY A 292 -2.03 13.74 -7.57
C GLY A 292 -2.68 13.40 -6.24
N ALA A 293 -3.95 12.99 -6.24
CA ALA A 293 -4.57 12.43 -5.05
C ALA A 293 -3.89 11.09 -4.72
N PRO A 294 -3.26 10.93 -3.54
CA PRO A 294 -2.70 9.63 -3.17
C PRO A 294 -3.82 8.62 -2.93
N GLY A 295 -3.55 7.36 -3.24
CA GLY A 295 -4.49 6.25 -3.05
C GLY A 295 -5.17 5.78 -4.33
N ASP A 296 -6.31 5.11 -4.17
CA ASP A 296 -7.00 4.42 -5.27
C ASP A 296 -8.00 5.32 -6.05
N SER A 297 -7.71 6.62 -6.14
CA SER A 297 -8.54 7.57 -6.90
C SER A 297 -8.73 7.19 -8.37
N SER A 298 -7.84 6.36 -8.92
CA SER A 298 -8.00 5.78 -10.25
C SER A 298 -9.25 4.91 -10.44
N LEU A 299 -9.89 4.48 -9.34
CA LEU A 299 -11.21 3.83 -9.41
C LEU A 299 -12.35 4.81 -9.74
N VAL A 300 -12.16 6.09 -9.45
CA VAL A 300 -13.17 7.14 -9.66
C VAL A 300 -12.90 7.90 -10.93
N ASP A 301 -11.66 8.23 -11.17
CA ASP A 301 -11.17 8.96 -12.34
C ASP A 301 -9.77 8.47 -12.77
N SER A 302 -9.21 9.03 -13.82
CA SER A 302 -7.92 8.67 -14.39
C SER A 302 -6.79 9.58 -13.89
N SER A 303 -6.92 10.18 -12.69
CA SER A 303 -5.97 11.18 -12.20
C SER A 303 -4.67 10.60 -11.65
N ARG A 304 -4.58 9.28 -11.48
CA ARG A 304 -3.35 8.65 -11.03
C ARG A 304 -2.22 8.97 -11.99
N ARG A 305 -1.10 9.40 -11.41
CA ARG A 305 0.18 9.50 -12.10
C ARG A 305 1.21 8.82 -11.22
N ALA A 306 2.08 8.05 -11.83
CA ALA A 306 3.18 7.41 -11.15
C ALA A 306 4.47 7.78 -11.89
N THR A 307 5.44 8.24 -11.15
CA THR A 307 6.80 8.48 -11.62
C THR A 307 7.74 7.99 -10.54
N TYR A 308 8.93 7.60 -10.92
CA TYR A 308 9.97 7.22 -9.99
C TYR A 308 11.27 7.92 -10.36
N ASP A 309 11.80 8.67 -9.40
CA ASP A 309 13.10 9.35 -9.49
C ASP A 309 13.89 9.02 -8.22
N ARG A 310 14.78 8.04 -8.35
CA ARG A 310 15.59 7.54 -7.24
C ARG A 310 16.50 8.61 -6.66
N GLU A 311 17.13 9.40 -7.52
CA GLU A 311 18.11 10.42 -7.11
C GLU A 311 17.43 11.55 -6.33
N ALA A 312 16.34 12.10 -6.88
CA ALA A 312 15.55 13.12 -6.21
C ALA A 312 15.00 12.66 -4.86
N TYR A 313 14.49 11.41 -4.80
CA TYR A 313 13.99 10.86 -3.55
C TYR A 313 15.10 10.63 -2.53
N THR A 314 16.25 10.11 -2.96
CA THR A 314 17.44 9.92 -2.12
C THR A 314 17.95 11.25 -1.55
N ALA A 315 18.03 12.29 -2.39
CA ALA A 315 18.44 13.62 -1.93
C ALA A 315 17.49 14.19 -0.87
N TRP A 316 16.18 13.99 -1.05
CA TRP A 316 15.19 14.40 -0.05
C TRP A 316 15.29 13.57 1.24
N LEU A 317 15.49 12.24 1.17
CA LEU A 317 15.70 11.39 2.34
C LEU A 317 16.92 11.80 3.16
N LYS A 318 18.02 12.17 2.51
CA LYS A 318 19.22 12.67 3.19
C LYS A 318 18.92 13.95 3.96
N LYS A 319 18.23 14.93 3.34
CA LYS A 319 17.76 16.13 4.04
C LYS A 319 16.83 15.81 5.22
N LEU A 320 15.92 14.85 5.05
CA LEU A 320 15.05 14.40 6.12
C LEU A 320 15.85 13.82 7.29
N ARG A 321 16.86 12.98 7.01
CA ARG A 321 17.75 12.41 8.02
C ARG A 321 18.51 13.52 8.78
N GLU A 322 19.05 14.49 8.07
CA GLU A 322 19.76 15.64 8.65
C GLU A 322 18.85 16.40 9.64
N VAL A 323 17.66 16.77 9.20
CA VAL A 323 16.68 17.48 10.04
C VAL A 323 16.26 16.66 11.27
N CYS A 324 16.06 15.36 11.10
CA CYS A 324 15.74 14.47 12.22
C CYS A 324 16.89 14.44 13.24
N THR A 325 18.14 14.37 12.78
CA THR A 325 19.33 14.40 13.64
C THR A 325 19.46 15.74 14.38
N GLU A 326 19.39 16.88 13.67
CA GLU A 326 19.45 18.24 14.24
C GLU A 326 18.41 18.48 15.32
N ARG A 327 17.22 17.89 15.15
CA ARG A 327 16.07 18.12 16.05
C ARG A 327 15.85 17.02 17.08
N ASN A 328 16.72 16.01 17.14
CA ASN A 328 16.54 14.82 17.96
C ASN A 328 15.14 14.18 17.75
N ILE A 329 14.74 14.03 16.48
CA ILE A 329 13.53 13.36 16.06
C ILE A 329 13.92 11.95 15.60
N VAL A 330 13.27 10.93 16.12
CA VAL A 330 13.56 9.53 15.74
C VAL A 330 13.06 9.29 14.31
N LEU A 331 13.95 8.88 13.41
CA LEU A 331 13.58 8.46 12.06
C LEU A 331 13.31 6.97 12.03
N ILE A 332 12.10 6.60 11.64
CA ILE A 332 11.63 5.21 11.53
C ILE A 332 11.40 4.87 10.07
N PHE A 333 12.11 3.87 9.55
CA PHE A 333 11.81 3.28 8.25
C PHE A 333 10.87 2.11 8.41
N ASP A 334 9.70 2.20 7.81
CA ASP A 334 8.78 1.09 7.65
C ASP A 334 9.15 0.28 6.40
N GLU A 335 9.90 -0.77 6.62
CA GLU A 335 10.34 -1.72 5.60
C GLU A 335 9.54 -3.03 5.62
N VAL A 336 8.38 -3.04 6.26
CA VAL A 336 7.49 -4.23 6.29
C VAL A 336 7.16 -4.73 4.86
N PHE A 337 7.08 -3.80 3.90
CA PHE A 337 6.81 -4.14 2.50
C PHE A 337 8.07 -4.18 1.63
N LEU A 338 9.02 -3.29 1.85
CA LEU A 338 10.20 -3.11 0.99
C LEU A 338 11.43 -3.89 1.44
N GLY A 339 11.47 -4.33 2.68
CA GLY A 339 12.56 -5.13 3.20
C GLY A 339 12.81 -6.35 2.30
N PHE A 340 14.06 -6.58 1.94
CA PHE A 340 14.53 -7.65 1.05
C PHE A 340 14.01 -7.58 -0.41
N ARG A 341 13.22 -6.57 -0.77
CA ARG A 341 12.68 -6.44 -2.13
C ARG A 341 13.51 -5.54 -3.03
N LEU A 342 14.07 -4.46 -2.50
CA LEU A 342 14.88 -3.51 -3.27
C LEU A 342 16.36 -3.87 -3.27
N ALA A 343 16.83 -4.37 -2.16
CA ALA A 343 18.18 -4.87 -1.90
C ALA A 343 18.13 -5.82 -0.70
N LYS A 344 19.18 -6.62 -0.49
CA LYS A 344 19.28 -7.48 0.69
C LYS A 344 19.23 -6.67 2.00
N GLY A 345 19.89 -5.52 2.05
CA GLY A 345 19.83 -4.58 3.18
C GLY A 345 18.62 -3.63 3.16
N GLY A 346 17.59 -3.92 2.36
CA GLY A 346 16.33 -3.17 2.28
C GLY A 346 16.48 -1.76 1.70
N ALA A 347 15.53 -0.89 2.07
CA ALA A 347 15.50 0.49 1.60
C ALA A 347 16.64 1.34 2.18
N GLN A 348 17.15 1.03 3.37
CA GLN A 348 18.32 1.72 3.91
C GLN A 348 19.53 1.57 2.99
N ALA A 349 19.85 0.34 2.58
CA ALA A 349 20.94 0.07 1.65
C ALA A 349 20.68 0.66 0.26
N TYR A 350 19.43 0.54 -0.23
CA TYR A 350 19.05 1.01 -1.54
C TYR A 350 19.16 2.52 -1.71
N PHE A 351 18.78 3.30 -0.70
CA PHE A 351 18.86 4.78 -0.71
C PHE A 351 20.12 5.33 -0.01
N GLY A 352 20.91 4.50 0.64
CA GLY A 352 22.11 4.95 1.39
C GLY A 352 21.76 5.89 2.54
N VAL A 353 20.66 5.64 3.25
CA VAL A 353 20.21 6.45 4.40
C VAL A 353 19.86 5.54 5.57
N GLN A 354 20.54 5.78 6.72
CA GLN A 354 20.35 5.03 7.95
C GLN A 354 19.21 5.60 8.79
N ALA A 355 18.27 4.77 9.21
CA ALA A 355 17.23 5.11 10.17
C ALA A 355 17.67 4.85 11.61
N ASP A 356 16.94 5.39 12.59
CA ASP A 356 17.15 5.10 14.02
C ASP A 356 16.43 3.82 14.46
N LEU A 357 15.30 3.55 13.83
CA LEU A 357 14.50 2.33 13.98
C LEU A 357 14.04 1.86 12.59
N VAL A 358 14.02 0.55 12.39
CA VAL A 358 13.48 -0.07 11.16
C VAL A 358 12.46 -1.13 11.56
N THR A 359 11.33 -1.18 10.87
CA THR A 359 10.35 -2.25 11.04
C THR A 359 10.36 -3.18 9.85
N TYR A 360 10.44 -4.48 10.09
CA TYR A 360 10.34 -5.54 9.08
C TYR A 360 9.11 -6.41 9.32
N GLY A 361 8.74 -7.21 8.32
CA GLY A 361 7.63 -8.15 8.41
C GLY A 361 7.46 -8.92 7.10
N LYS A 362 6.25 -9.37 6.82
CA LYS A 362 5.88 -10.05 5.56
C LYS A 362 6.90 -11.14 5.19
N THR A 363 7.69 -10.90 4.14
CA THR A 363 8.65 -11.86 3.57
C THR A 363 9.61 -12.46 4.62
N LEU A 364 10.03 -11.65 5.61
CA LEU A 364 10.94 -12.06 6.68
C LEU A 364 10.39 -13.22 7.51
N GLY A 365 9.07 -13.37 7.59
CA GLY A 365 8.43 -14.49 8.30
C GLY A 365 8.61 -15.87 7.64
N GLY A 366 9.26 -15.93 6.46
CA GLY A 366 9.42 -17.17 5.71
C GLY A 366 8.09 -17.85 5.36
N GLY A 367 7.00 -17.05 5.17
CA GLY A 367 5.63 -17.50 4.93
C GLY A 367 4.69 -17.34 6.13
N TYR A 368 5.21 -17.17 7.34
CA TYR A 368 4.41 -16.93 8.55
C TYR A 368 4.25 -15.45 8.88
N PRO A 369 3.19 -15.07 9.63
CA PRO A 369 3.00 -13.70 10.09
C PRO A 369 4.08 -13.31 11.10
N VAL A 370 4.69 -12.14 10.89
CA VAL A 370 5.72 -11.59 11.78
C VAL A 370 5.79 -10.07 11.67
N GLY A 371 6.20 -9.43 12.74
CA GLY A 371 6.70 -8.07 12.79
C GLY A 371 8.01 -8.03 13.59
N VAL A 372 8.95 -7.23 13.12
CA VAL A 372 10.25 -7.07 13.79
C VAL A 372 10.59 -5.59 13.86
N VAL A 373 11.10 -5.15 15.00
CA VAL A 373 11.71 -3.83 15.17
C VAL A 373 13.20 -4.03 15.39
N CYS A 374 14.02 -3.43 14.54
CA CYS A 374 15.45 -3.27 14.78
C CYS A 374 15.71 -1.79 15.14
N GLY A 375 16.59 -1.55 16.11
CA GLY A 375 16.82 -0.19 16.58
C GLY A 375 18.14 0.00 17.33
N ARG A 376 18.51 1.28 17.47
CA ARG A 376 19.64 1.68 18.32
C ARG A 376 19.38 1.25 19.77
N ALA A 377 20.41 0.84 20.49
CA ALA A 377 20.30 0.31 21.85
C ALA A 377 19.60 1.27 22.82
N ASP A 378 19.89 2.57 22.72
CA ASP A 378 19.28 3.60 23.56
C ASP A 378 17.74 3.70 23.33
N LEU A 379 17.29 3.61 22.08
CA LEU A 379 15.88 3.66 21.72
C LEU A 379 15.13 2.37 22.07
N MET A 380 15.80 1.22 22.02
CA MET A 380 15.19 -0.09 22.29
C MET A 380 15.05 -0.38 23.79
N LYS A 381 15.66 0.42 24.66
CA LYS A 381 15.54 0.30 26.12
C LYS A 381 14.13 0.63 26.59
N ARG A 382 13.47 -0.33 27.26
CA ARG A 382 12.05 -0.26 27.63
C ARG A 382 11.80 0.13 29.08
N PHE A 383 12.84 0.48 29.82
CA PHE A 383 12.77 0.88 31.22
C PHE A 383 13.84 1.93 31.53
N ARG A 384 13.63 2.66 32.61
CA ARG A 384 14.58 3.65 33.13
C ARG A 384 15.17 3.12 34.43
N SER A 385 16.50 3.01 34.47
CA SER A 385 17.20 2.46 35.66
C SER A 385 16.97 3.29 36.92
N GLU A 386 16.88 4.61 36.74
CA GLU A 386 16.63 5.60 37.80
C GLU A 386 15.15 5.72 38.20
N ARG A 387 14.24 5.16 37.41
CA ARG A 387 12.79 5.16 37.61
C ARG A 387 12.19 3.84 37.16
N PRO A 388 12.40 2.74 37.94
CA PRO A 388 12.11 1.38 37.47
C PRO A 388 10.63 1.08 37.20
N ALA A 389 9.70 1.90 37.71
CA ALA A 389 8.28 1.82 37.39
C ALA A 389 7.89 2.53 36.08
N ASP A 390 8.77 3.37 35.53
CA ASP A 390 8.56 4.06 34.24
C ASP A 390 9.03 3.14 33.11
N ILE A 391 8.08 2.39 32.52
CA ILE A 391 8.34 1.34 31.52
C ILE A 391 7.55 1.56 30.23
N CYS A 392 8.11 1.11 29.11
CA CYS A 392 7.44 0.97 27.83
C CYS A 392 7.11 -0.51 27.57
N PHE A 393 6.04 -1.00 28.17
CA PHE A 393 5.67 -2.40 28.07
C PHE A 393 5.08 -2.73 26.69
N ALA A 394 5.60 -3.77 26.05
CA ALA A 394 5.01 -4.40 24.88
C ALA A 394 5.45 -5.88 24.82
N ARG A 395 4.52 -6.78 24.99
CA ARG A 395 4.74 -8.22 24.88
C ARG A 395 3.45 -8.88 24.43
N GLY A 396 3.45 -9.53 23.25
CA GLY A 396 2.39 -10.41 22.81
C GLY A 396 2.69 -11.86 23.16
N THR A 397 1.65 -12.66 23.39
CA THR A 397 1.77 -14.08 23.73
C THR A 397 2.61 -14.85 22.71
N PHE A 398 2.40 -14.62 21.43
CA PHE A 398 3.05 -15.34 20.34
C PHE A 398 4.30 -14.66 19.77
N ASN A 399 4.81 -13.63 20.41
CA ASN A 399 6.05 -13.00 19.98
C ASN A 399 7.19 -14.03 20.00
N ALA A 400 7.95 -14.11 18.89
CA ALA A 400 8.99 -15.11 18.69
C ALA A 400 8.48 -16.57 18.76
N HIS A 401 7.29 -16.84 18.23
CA HIS A 401 6.75 -18.19 18.11
C HIS A 401 7.75 -19.13 17.42
N PRO A 402 8.01 -20.36 17.94
CA PRO A 402 9.05 -21.24 17.42
C PRO A 402 8.99 -21.48 15.91
N HIS A 403 7.84 -21.82 15.36
CA HIS A 403 7.69 -22.06 13.90
C HIS A 403 7.96 -20.81 13.07
N VAL A 404 7.56 -19.63 13.54
CA VAL A 404 7.89 -18.35 12.88
C VAL A 404 9.40 -18.11 12.90
N MET A 405 10.04 -18.35 14.04
CA MET A 405 11.50 -18.18 14.19
C MET A 405 12.28 -19.22 13.38
N GLY A 406 11.79 -20.44 13.29
CA GLY A 406 12.36 -21.50 12.45
C GLY A 406 12.30 -21.14 10.97
N ALA A 407 11.13 -20.73 10.47
CA ALA A 407 10.97 -20.32 9.08
C ALA A 407 11.78 -19.06 8.75
N MET A 408 11.83 -18.07 9.65
CA MET A 408 12.70 -16.90 9.53
C MET A 408 14.18 -17.29 9.46
N SER A 409 14.62 -18.26 10.27
CA SER A 409 16.00 -18.76 10.23
C SER A 409 16.35 -19.32 8.85
N VAL A 410 15.49 -20.18 8.30
CA VAL A 410 15.67 -20.73 6.94
C VAL A 410 15.65 -19.61 5.89
N PHE A 411 14.73 -18.66 5.99
CA PHE A 411 14.68 -17.49 5.11
C PHE A 411 16.02 -16.73 5.13
N LEU A 412 16.53 -16.42 6.32
CA LEU A 412 17.80 -15.68 6.52
C LEU A 412 19.03 -16.47 6.06
N GLU A 413 18.99 -17.80 6.11
CA GLU A 413 20.02 -18.68 5.53
C GLU A 413 19.95 -18.65 4.00
N LYS A 414 18.75 -18.81 3.42
CA LYS A 414 18.53 -18.88 1.97
C LYS A 414 18.87 -17.60 1.23
N ILE A 415 18.64 -16.41 1.83
CA ILE A 415 19.00 -15.14 1.17
C ILE A 415 20.50 -14.91 1.02
N GLU A 416 21.34 -15.72 1.68
CA GLU A 416 22.79 -15.70 1.55
C GLU A 416 23.31 -16.66 0.46
N THR A 417 22.46 -17.53 -0.06
CA THR A 417 22.87 -18.45 -1.13
C THR A 417 23.24 -17.67 -2.40
N PRO A 418 24.22 -18.14 -3.19
CA PRO A 418 24.62 -17.49 -4.43
C PRO A 418 23.47 -17.29 -5.41
N GLU A 419 22.52 -18.24 -5.45
CA GLU A 419 21.33 -18.19 -6.29
C GLU A 419 20.46 -16.95 -5.98
N ILE A 420 20.15 -16.73 -4.71
CA ILE A 420 19.32 -15.56 -4.29
C ILE A 420 20.14 -14.27 -4.35
N ALA A 421 21.42 -14.31 -3.96
CA ALA A 421 22.29 -13.14 -4.01
C ALA A 421 22.42 -12.58 -5.43
N SER A 422 22.55 -13.45 -6.44
CA SER A 422 22.66 -13.05 -7.86
C SER A 422 21.42 -12.31 -8.41
N ILE A 423 20.24 -12.52 -7.81
CA ILE A 423 19.01 -11.81 -8.20
C ILE A 423 19.18 -10.29 -7.99
N TYR A 424 19.92 -9.89 -6.96
CA TYR A 424 20.11 -8.47 -6.64
C TYR A 424 21.11 -7.75 -7.54
N ASP A 425 22.02 -8.48 -8.22
CA ASP A 425 23.10 -7.88 -9.04
C ASP A 425 22.56 -7.01 -10.19
N ASN A 426 21.48 -7.47 -10.82
CA ASN A 426 20.88 -6.78 -11.96
C ASN A 426 19.42 -6.39 -11.74
N LEU A 427 18.95 -6.41 -10.51
CA LEU A 427 17.54 -6.27 -10.15
C LEU A 427 16.89 -5.03 -10.75
N GLU A 428 17.50 -3.87 -10.53
CA GLU A 428 16.94 -2.59 -10.99
C GLU A 428 16.97 -2.48 -12.53
N THR A 429 18.07 -2.88 -13.16
CA THR A 429 18.22 -2.88 -14.62
C THR A 429 17.18 -3.77 -15.28
N THR A 430 17.03 -5.00 -14.81
CA THR A 430 16.06 -5.97 -15.35
C THR A 430 14.62 -5.43 -15.28
N TRP A 431 14.21 -4.93 -14.11
CA TRP A 431 12.83 -4.45 -13.97
C TRP A 431 12.58 -3.12 -14.70
N ASN A 432 13.59 -2.28 -14.87
CA ASN A 432 13.49 -1.06 -15.68
C ASN A 432 13.35 -1.41 -17.17
N GLN A 433 14.12 -2.35 -17.69
CA GLN A 433 14.00 -2.82 -19.08
C GLN A 433 12.62 -3.44 -19.35
N ARG A 434 12.11 -4.27 -18.42
CA ARG A 434 10.76 -4.84 -18.51
C ARG A 434 9.68 -3.75 -18.53
N ARG A 435 9.78 -2.71 -17.69
CA ARG A 435 8.85 -1.58 -17.69
C ARG A 435 8.95 -0.78 -19.01
N GLU A 436 10.14 -0.54 -19.53
CA GLU A 436 10.34 0.13 -20.82
C GLU A 436 9.70 -0.67 -21.96
N ARG A 437 9.95 -1.97 -22.01
CA ARG A 437 9.34 -2.90 -22.97
C ARG A 437 7.81 -2.86 -22.89
N PHE A 438 7.24 -2.91 -21.68
CA PHE A 438 5.80 -2.78 -21.48
C PHE A 438 5.26 -1.46 -22.06
N ASN A 439 5.86 -0.34 -21.70
CA ASN A 439 5.42 0.99 -22.14
C ASN A 439 5.57 1.18 -23.66
N GLN A 440 6.63 0.63 -24.24
CA GLN A 440 6.86 0.64 -25.69
C GLN A 440 5.73 -0.10 -26.41
N VAL A 441 5.43 -1.34 -26.03
CA VAL A 441 4.38 -2.15 -26.66
C VAL A 441 3.01 -1.50 -26.50
N MET A 442 2.68 -0.93 -25.32
CA MET A 442 1.42 -0.22 -25.13
C MET A 442 1.33 1.01 -26.05
N THR A 443 2.45 1.68 -26.31
CA THR A 443 2.48 2.85 -27.22
C THR A 443 2.30 2.42 -28.67
N GLU A 444 3.05 1.42 -29.12
CA GLU A 444 2.99 0.90 -30.49
C GLU A 444 1.60 0.41 -30.88
N LYS A 445 0.87 -0.17 -29.91
CA LYS A 445 -0.51 -0.64 -30.10
C LYS A 445 -1.58 0.42 -29.87
N GLY A 446 -1.20 1.66 -29.54
CA GLY A 446 -2.13 2.75 -29.25
C GLY A 446 -3.07 2.41 -28.09
N LEU A 447 -2.53 1.80 -27.02
CA LEU A 447 -3.27 1.47 -25.81
C LEU A 447 -3.00 2.51 -24.73
N PRO A 448 -4.03 3.01 -24.01
CA PRO A 448 -3.92 4.13 -23.08
C PRO A 448 -3.44 3.71 -21.69
N LEU A 449 -2.50 2.80 -21.60
CA LEU A 449 -1.96 2.26 -20.35
C LEU A 449 -0.45 2.44 -20.30
N ARG A 450 0.07 2.84 -19.15
CA ARG A 450 1.51 2.96 -18.87
C ARG A 450 1.82 2.46 -17.47
N ALA A 451 3.08 2.13 -17.25
CA ALA A 451 3.60 1.71 -15.96
C ALA A 451 4.79 2.57 -15.52
N ALA A 452 4.87 2.84 -14.23
CA ALA A 452 6.09 3.24 -13.55
C ALA A 452 6.44 2.17 -12.52
N ASN A 453 7.73 2.00 -12.20
CA ASN A 453 8.17 0.96 -11.29
C ASN A 453 9.21 1.45 -10.29
N MET A 454 9.27 0.78 -9.17
CA MET A 454 10.40 0.74 -8.26
C MET A 454 10.77 -0.74 -8.09
N SER A 455 11.80 -1.19 -8.80
CA SER A 455 12.12 -2.61 -8.96
C SER A 455 10.87 -3.40 -9.42
N SER A 456 10.55 -4.50 -8.76
CA SER A 456 9.43 -5.38 -9.08
C SER A 456 8.04 -4.87 -8.63
N VAL A 457 7.96 -3.68 -8.03
CA VAL A 457 6.69 -3.04 -7.67
C VAL A 457 6.32 -2.03 -8.75
N TRP A 458 5.19 -2.25 -9.38
CA TRP A 458 4.72 -1.42 -10.47
C TRP A 458 3.46 -0.65 -10.10
N SER A 459 3.33 0.52 -10.68
CA SER A 459 2.11 1.34 -10.61
C SER A 459 1.62 1.62 -12.03
N LEU A 460 0.42 1.11 -12.34
CA LEU A 460 -0.24 1.39 -13.61
C LEU A 460 -0.95 2.75 -13.57
N TYR A 461 -0.94 3.44 -14.69
CA TYR A 461 -1.71 4.67 -14.87
C TYR A 461 -2.21 4.78 -16.32
N TYR A 462 -3.28 5.55 -16.51
CA TYR A 462 -3.91 5.72 -17.80
C TYR A 462 -3.53 7.06 -18.41
N THR A 463 -3.27 7.07 -19.73
CA THR A 463 -3.02 8.31 -20.50
C THR A 463 -4.31 9.04 -20.80
N ASP A 464 -5.39 8.29 -21.02
CA ASP A 464 -6.68 8.82 -21.41
C ASP A 464 -7.67 8.83 -20.24
N THR A 465 -8.48 9.88 -20.19
CA THR A 465 -9.47 10.06 -19.14
C THR A 465 -10.69 9.19 -19.42
N SER A 466 -11.12 8.38 -18.44
CA SER A 466 -12.32 7.55 -18.54
C SER A 466 -12.95 7.32 -17.19
N ARG A 467 -14.26 7.09 -17.15
CA ARG A 467 -15.00 6.61 -15.98
C ARG A 467 -14.94 5.08 -15.82
N TYR A 468 -14.42 4.36 -16.82
CA TYR A 468 -14.47 2.90 -16.92
C TYR A 468 -13.10 2.21 -16.86
N ASN A 469 -12.02 2.95 -16.58
CA ASN A 469 -10.68 2.35 -16.51
C ASN A 469 -10.57 1.18 -15.51
N TRP A 470 -11.42 1.16 -14.49
CA TRP A 470 -11.54 0.06 -13.52
C TRP A 470 -12.02 -1.27 -14.16
N MET A 471 -12.65 -1.23 -15.35
CA MET A 471 -13.05 -2.46 -16.07
C MET A 471 -11.86 -3.33 -16.46
N LEU A 472 -10.68 -2.75 -16.68
CA LEU A 472 -9.48 -3.49 -17.10
C LEU A 472 -9.15 -4.66 -16.16
N GLN A 473 -9.43 -4.55 -14.85
CA GLN A 473 -9.17 -5.62 -13.91
C GLN A 473 -9.91 -6.94 -14.26
N TYR A 474 -11.08 -6.87 -14.87
CA TYR A 474 -11.85 -8.05 -15.25
C TYR A 474 -11.34 -8.68 -16.54
N TYR A 475 -10.92 -7.86 -17.51
CA TYR A 475 -10.25 -8.32 -18.71
C TYR A 475 -8.88 -8.96 -18.40
N LEU A 476 -8.12 -8.39 -17.46
CA LEU A 476 -6.86 -8.99 -17.02
C LEU A 476 -7.10 -10.35 -16.33
N ARG A 477 -8.16 -10.47 -15.52
CA ARG A 477 -8.51 -11.74 -14.88
C ARG A 477 -8.96 -12.80 -15.90
N SER A 478 -9.71 -12.41 -16.93
CA SER A 478 -10.10 -13.35 -18.00
C SER A 478 -8.91 -13.85 -18.82
N GLU A 479 -7.81 -13.10 -18.84
CA GLU A 479 -6.53 -13.51 -19.43
C GLU A 479 -5.62 -14.31 -18.46
N GLY A 480 -6.11 -14.66 -17.26
CA GLY A 480 -5.34 -15.44 -16.29
C GLY A 480 -4.27 -14.64 -15.56
N LEU A 481 -4.56 -13.39 -15.21
CA LEU A 481 -3.71 -12.55 -14.36
C LEU A 481 -4.39 -12.33 -13.00
N ALA A 482 -3.79 -12.84 -11.92
CA ALA A 482 -4.29 -12.63 -10.57
C ALA A 482 -3.91 -11.23 -10.06
N LEU A 483 -4.91 -10.46 -9.68
CA LEU A 483 -4.76 -9.10 -9.19
C LEU A 483 -5.23 -8.99 -7.74
N SER A 484 -4.71 -8.01 -7.01
CA SER A 484 -5.24 -7.67 -5.67
C SER A 484 -6.74 -7.37 -5.72
N TRP A 485 -7.37 -7.25 -4.56
CA TRP A 485 -8.82 -7.03 -4.50
C TRP A 485 -9.30 -5.75 -5.21
N VAL A 486 -8.49 -4.70 -5.22
CA VAL A 486 -8.78 -3.45 -5.97
C VAL A 486 -8.47 -3.62 -7.47
N GLY A 487 -7.40 -4.31 -7.81
CA GLY A 487 -7.12 -4.75 -9.18
C GLY A 487 -6.64 -3.72 -10.21
N THR A 488 -6.58 -2.45 -9.87
CA THR A 488 -6.36 -1.39 -10.87
C THR A 488 -5.24 -0.44 -10.53
N GLY A 489 -4.07 -0.87 -10.26
CA GLY A 489 -3.10 0.15 -10.11
C GLY A 489 -1.77 -0.28 -9.55
N ARG A 490 -1.71 -1.27 -8.72
CA ARG A 490 -0.46 -1.79 -8.22
C ARG A 490 -0.29 -3.25 -8.58
N LEU A 491 0.83 -3.57 -9.22
CA LEU A 491 1.27 -4.92 -9.48
C LEU A 491 2.52 -5.18 -8.64
N ILE A 492 2.60 -6.34 -8.04
CA ILE A 492 3.71 -6.75 -7.18
C ILE A 492 4.22 -8.07 -7.70
N PHE A 493 5.27 -8.01 -8.50
CA PHE A 493 5.92 -9.22 -9.01
C PHE A 493 6.85 -9.82 -7.96
N SER A 494 6.92 -11.12 -7.90
CA SER A 494 8.04 -11.81 -7.24
C SER A 494 9.30 -11.74 -8.09
N LEU A 495 10.46 -11.90 -7.47
CA LEU A 495 11.74 -11.71 -8.18
C LEU A 495 12.15 -12.91 -9.04
N ASN A 496 11.44 -14.02 -8.93
CA ASN A 496 11.67 -15.25 -9.69
C ASN A 496 10.96 -15.31 -11.06
N TYR A 497 10.31 -14.22 -11.49
CA TYR A 497 9.78 -14.14 -12.85
C TYR A 497 10.92 -14.22 -13.87
N SER A 498 10.88 -15.20 -14.75
CA SER A 498 11.77 -15.27 -15.93
C SER A 498 11.38 -14.23 -16.98
N ASP A 499 12.24 -14.02 -17.98
CA ASP A 499 11.89 -13.16 -19.12
C ASP A 499 10.75 -13.76 -19.95
N ALA A 500 10.68 -15.07 -20.06
CA ALA A 500 9.58 -15.77 -20.73
C ALA A 500 8.24 -15.54 -19.99
N ASP A 501 8.23 -15.65 -18.67
CA ASP A 501 7.05 -15.33 -17.86
C ASP A 501 6.60 -13.88 -18.05
N PHE A 502 7.57 -12.96 -18.07
CA PHE A 502 7.28 -11.55 -18.26
C PHE A 502 6.68 -11.25 -19.64
N GLU A 503 7.24 -11.79 -20.73
CA GLU A 503 6.72 -11.62 -22.09
C GLU A 503 5.31 -12.24 -22.23
N GLU A 504 5.04 -13.36 -21.58
CA GLU A 504 3.70 -13.94 -21.56
C GLU A 504 2.70 -13.06 -20.76
N VAL A 505 3.10 -12.51 -19.62
CA VAL A 505 2.29 -11.52 -18.88
C VAL A 505 2.02 -10.29 -19.74
N LEU A 506 3.03 -9.77 -20.45
CA LEU A 506 2.89 -8.64 -21.37
C LEU A 506 1.90 -8.96 -22.50
N ARG A 507 2.01 -10.13 -23.12
CA ARG A 507 1.08 -10.59 -24.17
C ARG A 507 -0.36 -10.61 -23.65
N ARG A 508 -0.59 -11.13 -22.43
CA ARG A 508 -1.92 -11.16 -21.78
C ARG A 508 -2.44 -9.77 -21.46
N PHE A 509 -1.58 -8.85 -21.04
CA PHE A 509 -1.95 -7.44 -20.87
C PHE A 509 -2.43 -6.80 -22.16
N VAL A 510 -1.71 -7.06 -23.26
CA VAL A 510 -2.08 -6.56 -24.59
C VAL A 510 -3.43 -7.12 -25.00
N SER A 511 -3.65 -8.43 -24.89
CA SER A 511 -4.92 -9.09 -25.23
C SER A 511 -6.10 -8.49 -24.43
N ALA A 512 -5.92 -8.33 -23.12
CA ALA A 512 -6.93 -7.72 -22.24
C ALA A 512 -7.26 -6.27 -22.64
N CYS A 513 -6.25 -5.47 -22.94
CA CYS A 513 -6.45 -4.08 -23.36
C CYS A 513 -7.08 -3.97 -24.75
N GLU A 514 -6.70 -4.82 -25.71
CA GLU A 514 -7.30 -4.86 -27.05
C GLU A 514 -8.78 -5.29 -26.97
N SER A 515 -9.11 -6.29 -26.15
CA SER A 515 -10.49 -6.71 -25.88
C SER A 515 -11.31 -5.58 -25.26
N MET A 516 -10.75 -4.89 -24.26
CA MET A 516 -11.38 -3.73 -23.64
C MET A 516 -11.57 -2.56 -24.62
N LYS A 517 -10.62 -2.34 -25.54
CA LYS A 517 -10.67 -1.32 -26.60
C LYS A 517 -11.75 -1.66 -27.62
N SER A 518 -11.82 -2.90 -28.08
CA SER A 518 -12.84 -3.39 -29.01
C SER A 518 -14.25 -3.27 -28.44
N ALA A 519 -14.41 -3.49 -27.13
CA ALA A 519 -15.64 -3.27 -26.39
C ALA A 519 -15.96 -1.78 -26.14
N GLN A 520 -15.14 -0.86 -26.63
CA GLN A 520 -15.29 0.60 -26.51
C GLN A 520 -15.29 1.14 -25.07
N TRP A 521 -14.69 0.44 -24.10
CA TRP A 521 -14.58 0.93 -22.74
C TRP A 521 -13.58 2.08 -22.58
N PHE A 522 -12.63 2.25 -23.52
CA PHE A 522 -11.72 3.41 -23.57
C PHE A 522 -12.31 4.61 -24.31
N TRP A 523 -13.50 4.45 -24.92
CA TRP A 523 -14.17 5.60 -25.53
C TRP A 523 -14.50 6.65 -24.47
N ALA A 524 -14.28 7.91 -24.81
CA ALA A 524 -14.67 9.06 -23.99
C ALA A 524 -14.91 10.27 -24.91
N PRO A 525 -15.84 11.17 -24.58
CA PRO A 525 -16.00 12.40 -25.35
C PRO A 525 -14.72 13.26 -25.22
N PRO A 526 -14.32 14.00 -26.29
CA PRO A 526 -13.05 14.73 -26.33
C PRO A 526 -12.86 15.74 -25.18
N GLU A 527 -13.95 16.32 -24.69
CA GLU A 527 -13.95 17.30 -23.60
C GLU A 527 -13.85 16.67 -22.21
N LEU A 528 -13.94 15.34 -22.08
CA LEU A 528 -13.93 14.67 -20.78
C LEU A 528 -12.59 14.89 -20.06
N SER A 529 -12.67 15.40 -18.86
CA SER A 529 -11.52 15.59 -17.98
C SER A 529 -11.81 15.06 -16.57
N ASN A 530 -10.76 14.74 -15.81
CA ASN A 530 -10.91 14.32 -14.42
C ASN A 530 -11.68 15.35 -13.57
N LYS A 531 -11.60 16.64 -13.91
CA LYS A 531 -12.38 17.71 -13.25
C LYS A 531 -13.86 17.58 -13.56
N LEU A 532 -14.21 17.28 -14.81
CA LEU A 532 -15.61 17.06 -15.23
C LEU A 532 -16.17 15.79 -14.60
N ILE A 533 -15.43 14.69 -14.56
CA ILE A 533 -15.84 13.44 -13.88
C ILE A 533 -16.20 13.74 -12.42
N ARG A 534 -15.33 14.42 -11.68
CA ARG A 534 -15.59 14.77 -10.26
C ARG A 534 -16.83 15.66 -10.11
N ARG A 535 -17.04 16.61 -11.01
CA ARG A 535 -18.25 17.45 -11.01
C ARG A 535 -19.52 16.64 -11.32
N SER A 536 -19.47 15.72 -12.30
CA SER A 536 -20.59 14.84 -12.60
C SER A 536 -20.97 13.97 -11.40
N ILE A 537 -19.98 13.34 -10.75
CA ILE A 537 -20.21 12.54 -9.55
C ILE A 537 -20.87 13.38 -8.43
N LEU A 538 -20.40 14.58 -8.21
CA LEU A 538 -21.03 15.48 -7.22
C LEU A 538 -22.46 15.82 -7.60
N LYS A 539 -22.73 16.13 -8.88
CA LYS A 539 -24.09 16.41 -9.38
C LYS A 539 -25.01 15.19 -9.21
N GLU A 540 -24.52 14.00 -9.55
CA GLU A 540 -25.26 12.73 -9.37
C GLU A 540 -25.63 12.50 -7.90
N MET A 541 -24.72 12.76 -6.97
CA MET A 541 -24.96 12.66 -5.53
C MET A 541 -26.03 13.65 -5.05
N PHE A 542 -26.01 14.90 -5.52
CA PHE A 542 -27.01 15.92 -5.14
C PHE A 542 -28.40 15.58 -5.68
N GLN A 543 -28.53 15.15 -6.94
CA GLN A 543 -29.80 14.76 -7.54
C GLN A 543 -30.46 13.59 -6.78
N LYS A 544 -29.67 12.61 -6.33
CA LYS A 544 -30.19 11.49 -5.53
C LYS A 544 -30.57 11.88 -4.11
N ARG A 545 -29.90 12.88 -3.52
CA ARG A 545 -30.27 13.41 -2.20
C ARG A 545 -31.64 14.09 -2.19
N GLU A 546 -31.99 14.74 -3.29
CA GLU A 546 -33.32 15.34 -3.47
C GLU A 546 -34.41 14.27 -3.65
N ALA A 547 -34.10 13.18 -4.37
CA ALA A 547 -35.02 12.06 -4.57
C ALA A 547 -35.31 11.24 -3.29
N ILE A 548 -34.38 11.22 -2.31
CA ILE A 548 -34.58 10.52 -1.01
C ILE A 548 -35.40 11.38 -0.02
N LYS A 549 -35.53 12.68 -0.28
CA LYS A 549 -36.31 13.60 0.58
C LYS A 549 -37.79 13.69 0.23
N VAL A 550 -38.23 13.01 -0.82
CA VAL A 550 -39.63 12.85 -1.23
C VAL A 550 -40.13 11.46 -0.92
#